data_b8709f06d650d83e99371247dfdcd3fc
#
_entry.id   b8709f06d650d83e99371247dfdcd3fc
#
_cell.length_a   1.000
_cell.length_b   1.000
_cell.length_c   1.000
_cell.angle_alpha   90.00
_cell.angle_beta   90.00
_cell.angle_gamma   90.00
#
_symmetry.space_group_name_H-M   'P 1'
#
loop_
_entity.id
_entity.type
_entity.pdbx_description
1 polymer ?
#
loop_
_entity_poly.entity_id
_entity_poly.type
_entity_poly.pdbx_seq_one_letter_code
_entity_poly.pdbx_strand_id
1 'polypeptide(L)'
;MPRPRRQPPRERMSGIDAAWWHMSRPHNPLVIVGVLQLDAAPTLKALRECMDTRLGGERRWRQRPVRDADGDHWEAGPRFRIERHVTRL
;
A
#
# COMPACT_ATOMS: atom_id res chain seq x y z
N MET A 1 24.21 11.91 23.17
CA MET A 1 23.86 10.59 22.60
C MET A 1 22.80 10.76 21.54
N PRO A 2 23.05 10.31 20.31
CA PRO A 2 21.99 10.35 19.31
C PRO A 2 20.83 9.43 19.75
N ARG A 3 19.61 9.94 19.59
CA ARG A 3 18.43 9.12 19.86
C ARG A 3 18.41 7.95 18.87
N PRO A 4 18.11 6.72 19.31
CA PRO A 4 17.95 5.61 18.36
C PRO A 4 16.85 5.98 17.36
N ARG A 5 17.08 5.68 16.09
CA ARG A 5 16.03 5.83 15.07
C ARG A 5 14.83 5.00 15.48
N ARG A 6 13.68 5.64 15.60
CA ARG A 6 12.44 4.89 15.79
C ARG A 6 12.23 4.02 14.56
N GLN A 7 12.12 2.73 14.80
CA GLN A 7 11.66 1.84 13.73
C GLN A 7 10.24 2.23 13.33
N PRO A 8 9.92 2.18 12.02
CA PRO A 8 8.55 2.44 11.60
C PRO A 8 7.58 1.50 12.33
N PRO A 9 6.36 1.95 12.63
CA PRO A 9 5.36 1.10 13.27
C PRO A 9 5.13 -0.16 12.45
N ARG A 10 5.21 -1.30 13.11
CA ARG A 10 4.99 -2.60 12.51
C ARG A 10 3.76 -3.24 13.10
N GLU A 11 3.04 -3.96 12.27
CA GLU A 11 1.82 -4.64 12.65
C GLU A 11 1.89 -6.06 12.13
N ARG A 12 1.65 -7.02 13.00
CA ARG A 12 1.67 -8.43 12.58
C ARG A 12 0.56 -8.67 11.56
N MET A 13 0.92 -9.36 10.49
CA MET A 13 -0.05 -9.71 9.46
C MET A 13 -0.98 -10.80 9.96
N SER A 14 -2.28 -10.68 9.65
CA SER A 14 -3.25 -11.73 9.97
C SER A 14 -2.92 -13.01 9.20
N GLY A 15 -3.39 -14.16 9.70
CA GLY A 15 -3.18 -15.43 9.01
C GLY A 15 -3.79 -15.47 7.62
N ILE A 16 -4.93 -14.82 7.43
CA ILE A 16 -5.60 -14.74 6.12
C ILE A 16 -4.75 -13.90 5.15
N ASP A 17 -4.32 -12.73 5.57
CA ASP A 17 -3.49 -11.87 4.73
C ASP A 17 -2.17 -12.53 4.38
N ALA A 18 -1.53 -13.19 5.34
CA ALA A 18 -0.30 -13.93 5.12
C ALA A 18 -0.50 -15.06 4.10
N ALA A 19 -1.60 -15.81 4.20
CA ALA A 19 -1.92 -16.88 3.26
C ALA A 19 -2.08 -16.33 1.84
N TRP A 20 -2.82 -15.24 1.66
CA TRP A 20 -2.97 -14.59 0.37
C TRP A 20 -1.62 -14.15 -0.20
N TRP A 21 -0.80 -13.51 0.62
CA TRP A 21 0.50 -13.04 0.18
C TRP A 21 1.43 -14.19 -0.23
N HIS A 22 1.43 -15.29 0.55
CA HIS A 22 2.23 -16.48 0.25
C HIS A 22 1.79 -17.19 -1.04
N MET A 23 0.54 -17.05 -1.43
CA MET A 23 0.02 -17.62 -2.68
C MET A 23 0.40 -16.80 -3.91
N SER A 24 0.76 -15.54 -3.72
CA SER A 24 1.15 -14.66 -4.83
C SER A 24 2.50 -15.08 -5.40
N ARG A 25 2.59 -15.18 -6.73
CA ARG A 25 3.79 -15.56 -7.45
C ARG A 25 4.07 -14.54 -8.56
N PRO A 26 5.33 -14.36 -9.00
CA PRO A 26 5.64 -13.41 -10.07
C PRO A 26 4.88 -13.66 -11.37
N HIS A 27 4.61 -14.91 -11.70
CA HIS A 27 3.85 -15.31 -12.89
C HIS A 27 2.35 -15.44 -12.66
N ASN A 28 1.92 -15.35 -11.41
CA ASN A 28 0.51 -15.42 -11.02
C ASN A 28 0.28 -14.59 -9.75
N PRO A 29 0.41 -13.26 -9.85
CA PRO A 29 0.23 -12.40 -8.69
C PRO A 29 -1.24 -12.36 -8.25
N LEU A 30 -1.48 -12.38 -6.95
CA LEU A 30 -2.80 -12.19 -6.37
C LEU A 30 -3.10 -10.68 -6.31
N VAL A 31 -3.52 -10.14 -7.44
CA VAL A 31 -3.85 -8.73 -7.58
C VAL A 31 -5.30 -8.62 -8.01
N ILE A 32 -6.07 -7.81 -7.30
CA ILE A 32 -7.45 -7.50 -7.67
C ILE A 32 -7.42 -6.24 -8.52
N VAL A 33 -7.99 -6.33 -9.73
CA VAL A 33 -8.07 -5.21 -10.66
C VAL A 33 -9.53 -4.82 -10.84
N GLY A 34 -9.82 -3.55 -10.64
CA GLY A 34 -11.14 -2.98 -10.94
C GLY A 34 -11.02 -1.92 -12.03
N VAL A 35 -12.06 -1.82 -12.84
CA VAL A 35 -12.14 -0.80 -13.89
C VAL A 35 -13.40 0.03 -13.66
N LEU A 36 -13.24 1.34 -13.61
CA LEU A 36 -14.34 2.28 -13.50
C LEU A 36 -14.40 3.12 -14.78
N GLN A 37 -15.56 3.14 -15.40
CA GLN A 37 -15.83 4.02 -16.53
C GLN A 37 -16.63 5.22 -16.05
N LEU A 38 -16.13 6.42 -16.32
CA LEU A 38 -16.73 7.67 -15.85
C LEU A 38 -17.24 8.48 -17.03
N ASP A 39 -18.33 9.23 -16.80
CA ASP A 39 -18.91 10.10 -17.83
C ASP A 39 -17.98 11.27 -18.19
N ALA A 40 -17.20 11.71 -17.24
CA ALA A 40 -16.23 12.77 -17.44
C ALA A 40 -14.90 12.40 -16.79
N ALA A 41 -13.79 12.65 -17.49
CA ALA A 41 -12.48 12.34 -16.97
C ALA A 41 -12.05 13.40 -15.94
N PRO A 42 -11.71 13.00 -14.71
CA PRO A 42 -11.10 13.92 -13.76
C PRO A 42 -9.68 14.28 -14.21
N THR A 43 -9.18 15.43 -13.77
CA THR A 43 -7.76 15.72 -13.95
C THR A 43 -6.94 14.78 -13.10
N LEU A 44 -5.70 14.51 -13.50
CA LEU A 44 -4.79 13.68 -12.71
C LEU A 44 -4.57 14.28 -11.31
N LYS A 45 -4.45 15.61 -11.24
CA LYS A 45 -4.30 16.32 -9.97
C LYS A 45 -5.51 16.09 -9.05
N ALA A 46 -6.73 16.27 -9.57
CA ALA A 46 -7.95 16.07 -8.80
C ALA A 46 -8.08 14.63 -8.31
N LEU A 47 -7.73 13.66 -9.16
CA LEU A 47 -7.77 12.26 -8.79
C LEU A 47 -6.77 11.92 -7.69
N ARG A 48 -5.55 12.44 -7.78
CA ARG A 48 -4.53 12.27 -6.74
C ARG A 48 -4.96 12.86 -5.41
N GLU A 49 -5.51 14.06 -5.42
CA GLU A 49 -6.02 14.71 -4.20
C GLU A 49 -7.16 13.91 -3.57
N CYS A 50 -8.08 13.42 -4.38
CA CYS A 50 -9.18 12.60 -3.92
C CYS A 50 -8.69 11.30 -3.27
N MET A 51 -7.79 10.60 -3.92
CA MET A 51 -7.23 9.35 -3.41
C MET A 51 -6.42 9.57 -2.15
N ASP A 52 -5.60 10.60 -2.11
CA ASP A 52 -4.79 10.92 -0.94
C ASP A 52 -5.66 11.29 0.27
N THR A 53 -6.74 12.04 0.05
CA THR A 53 -7.65 12.42 1.12
C THR A 53 -8.48 11.25 1.62
N ARG A 54 -9.02 10.44 0.72
CA ARG A 54 -9.97 9.38 1.07
C ARG A 54 -9.30 8.08 1.48
N LEU A 55 -8.24 7.68 0.81
CA LEU A 55 -7.52 6.44 1.09
C LEU A 55 -6.26 6.67 1.91
N GLY A 56 -5.57 7.77 1.70
CA GLY A 56 -4.33 8.08 2.40
C GLY A 56 -4.49 8.28 3.91
N GLY A 57 -5.73 8.49 4.39
CA GLY A 57 -6.03 8.51 5.81
C GLY A 57 -6.05 7.13 6.45
N GLU A 58 -6.21 6.09 5.66
CA GLU A 58 -6.22 4.71 6.12
C GLU A 58 -4.79 4.17 6.17
N ARG A 59 -4.35 3.77 7.37
CA ARG A 59 -2.99 3.31 7.60
C ARG A 59 -2.56 2.19 6.64
N ARG A 60 -3.46 1.23 6.36
CA ARG A 60 -3.16 0.07 5.50
C ARG A 60 -2.73 0.47 4.09
N TRP A 61 -3.26 1.53 3.54
CA TRP A 61 -2.91 1.99 2.20
C TRP A 61 -1.52 2.58 2.11
N ARG A 62 -0.91 2.92 3.25
CA ARG A 62 0.45 3.44 3.33
C ARG A 62 1.46 2.41 3.81
N GLN A 63 1.01 1.19 4.05
CA GLN A 63 1.85 0.11 4.53
C GLN A 63 2.34 -0.77 3.40
N ARG A 64 3.44 -1.46 3.65
CA ARG A 64 3.98 -2.49 2.76
C ARG A 64 4.14 -3.80 3.53
N PRO A 65 4.02 -4.94 2.86
CA PRO A 65 4.30 -6.23 3.49
C PRO A 65 5.81 -6.43 3.64
N VAL A 66 6.21 -6.97 4.77
CA VAL A 66 7.61 -7.29 5.07
C VAL A 66 7.68 -8.69 5.66
N ARG A 67 8.60 -9.51 5.16
CA ARG A 67 8.87 -10.84 5.70
C ARG A 67 10.28 -10.86 6.24
N ASP A 68 10.41 -11.26 7.50
CA ASP A 68 11.70 -11.39 8.15
C ASP A 68 11.69 -12.57 9.13
N ALA A 69 12.73 -12.65 9.98
CA ALA A 69 12.87 -13.73 10.94
C ALA A 69 11.72 -13.82 11.96
N ASP A 70 11.05 -12.69 12.22
CA ASP A 70 9.92 -12.62 13.15
C ASP A 70 8.57 -12.92 12.49
N GLY A 71 8.54 -13.16 11.18
CA GLY A 71 7.34 -13.49 10.42
C GLY A 71 6.90 -12.40 9.47
N ASP A 72 5.61 -12.42 9.12
CA ASP A 72 5.01 -11.51 8.16
C ASP A 72 4.37 -10.33 8.87
N HIS A 73 4.71 -9.13 8.42
CA HIS A 73 4.26 -7.88 9.02
C HIS A 73 3.84 -6.86 7.97
N TRP A 74 2.99 -5.94 8.40
CA TRP A 74 2.73 -4.69 7.71
C TRP A 74 3.63 -3.62 8.33
N GLU A 75 4.29 -2.86 7.49
CA GLU A 75 5.20 -1.81 7.90
C GLU A 75 4.88 -0.52 7.15
N ALA A 76 4.95 0.62 7.85
CA ALA A 76 4.76 1.91 7.20
C ALA A 76 5.78 2.12 6.08
N GLY A 77 5.30 2.47 4.89
CA GLY A 77 6.17 2.80 3.77
C GLY A 77 6.80 4.17 3.97
N PRO A 78 8.12 4.27 4.22
CA PRO A 78 8.76 5.54 4.53
C PRO A 78 8.83 6.49 3.34
N ARG A 79 8.63 5.96 2.13
CA ARG A 79 8.71 6.73 0.88
C ARG A 79 7.39 6.70 0.12
N PHE A 80 6.28 6.58 0.84
CA PHE A 80 4.97 6.61 0.19
C PHE A 80 4.75 7.98 -0.46
N ARG A 81 4.38 7.95 -1.73
CA ARG A 81 3.98 9.13 -2.50
C ARG A 81 2.79 8.77 -3.36
N ILE A 82 1.71 9.53 -3.23
CA ILE A 82 0.50 9.28 -4.01
C ILE A 82 0.77 9.37 -5.53
N GLU A 83 1.70 10.20 -5.95
CA GLU A 83 2.06 10.38 -7.35
C GLU A 83 2.62 9.11 -8.01
N ARG A 84 3.14 8.19 -7.20
CA ARG A 84 3.65 6.90 -7.69
C ARG A 84 2.54 5.85 -7.81
N HIS A 85 1.40 6.08 -7.18
CA HIS A 85 0.29 5.12 -7.12
C HIS A 85 -0.87 5.52 -8.01
N VAL A 86 -1.00 6.79 -8.32
CA VAL A 86 -2.02 7.32 -9.22
C VAL A 86 -1.32 7.94 -10.42
N THR A 87 -1.33 7.22 -11.51
CA THR A 87 -0.59 7.59 -12.72
C THR A 87 -1.48 7.51 -13.95
N ARG A 88 -1.07 8.22 -14.99
CA ARG A 88 -1.70 8.11 -16.31
C ARG A 88 -1.06 6.95 -17.07
N LEU A 89 -1.88 6.20 -17.76
CA LEU A 89 -1.37 5.14 -18.66
C LEU A 89 -0.74 5.72 -19.91
#